data_2568718505ca3780941d0b97bfd8df64
#
_entry.id   2568718505ca3780941d0b97bfd8df64
#
_cell.length_a   1.000
_cell.length_b   1.000
_cell.length_c   1.000
_cell.angle_alpha   90.00
_cell.angle_beta   90.00
_cell.angle_gamma   90.00
#
_symmetry.space_group_name_H-M   'P 1'
#
loop_
_entity.id
_entity.type
_entity.pdbx_description
1 polymer ?
#
loop_
_entity_poly.entity_id
_entity_poly.type
_entity_poly.pdbx_seq_one_letter_code
_entity_poly.pdbx_strand_id
1 'polypeptide(L)'
;MRWLASIPVFGLLLLPGVAHAQDGFQSPSGNIFCEADGDTIRCDLVNSSFAKPPRPRDCDTDWGHAYSVGPRGASSVLCAGDTVVNRGARVLRYGARWDSKGVTCFSEQTGMRCINMDGRGFEISRTRLNRF
;
A
#
# COMPACT_ATOMS: atom_id res chain seq x y z
N MET A 1 38.09 -43.42 39.85
CA MET A 1 37.49 -43.29 38.51
C MET A 1 36.50 -42.19 38.53
N ARG A 2 36.85 -41.04 37.92
CA ARG A 2 35.95 -39.89 37.82
C ARG A 2 35.31 -39.94 36.44
N TRP A 3 34.01 -40.12 36.37
CA TRP A 3 33.24 -40.00 35.16
C TRP A 3 32.94 -38.53 34.92
N LEU A 4 33.57 -37.93 33.91
CA LEU A 4 33.23 -36.58 33.43
C LEU A 4 32.06 -36.74 32.46
N ALA A 5 30.89 -36.36 32.92
CA ALA A 5 29.71 -36.23 32.08
C ALA A 5 29.85 -34.98 31.20
N SER A 6 30.09 -35.16 29.92
CA SER A 6 30.03 -34.08 28.94
C SER A 6 28.57 -33.70 28.72
N ILE A 7 28.23 -32.47 29.12
CA ILE A 7 26.93 -31.86 28.82
C ILE A 7 27.00 -31.31 27.40
N PRO A 8 26.17 -31.77 26.45
CA PRO A 8 26.10 -31.12 25.15
C PRO A 8 25.48 -29.76 25.32
N VAL A 9 26.24 -28.72 25.00
CA VAL A 9 25.70 -27.38 24.84
C VAL A 9 24.85 -27.36 23.57
N PHE A 10 23.52 -27.44 23.73
CA PHE A 10 22.60 -27.15 22.64
C PHE A 10 22.66 -25.67 22.35
N GLY A 11 23.43 -25.31 21.32
CA GLY A 11 23.41 -23.96 20.77
C GLY A 11 22.00 -23.67 20.21
N LEU A 12 21.28 -22.76 20.87
CA LEU A 12 20.03 -22.23 20.37
C LEU A 12 20.37 -21.41 19.12
N LEU A 13 20.17 -21.99 17.94
CA LEU A 13 20.22 -21.26 16.67
C LEU A 13 19.02 -20.30 16.68
N LEU A 14 19.28 -19.05 17.03
CA LEU A 14 18.37 -17.95 16.80
C LEU A 14 18.28 -17.76 15.26
N LEU A 15 17.25 -18.34 14.66
CA LEU A 15 16.89 -18.03 13.28
C LEU A 15 16.53 -16.54 13.21
N PRO A 16 17.15 -15.76 12.30
CA PRO A 16 16.74 -14.37 12.11
C PRO A 16 15.26 -14.39 11.74
N GLY A 17 14.42 -13.70 12.53
CA GLY A 17 13.01 -13.56 12.26
C GLY A 17 12.86 -12.99 10.85
N VAL A 18 12.04 -13.65 10.00
CA VAL A 18 11.66 -13.09 8.71
C VAL A 18 10.86 -11.83 9.02
N ALA A 19 11.46 -10.66 8.76
CA ALA A 19 10.73 -9.41 8.81
C ALA A 19 9.66 -9.50 7.72
N HIS A 20 8.39 -9.67 8.12
CA HIS A 20 7.29 -9.53 7.20
C HIS A 20 7.37 -8.12 6.61
N ALA A 21 7.57 -8.00 5.29
CA ALA A 21 7.42 -6.74 4.60
C ALA A 21 6.03 -6.21 4.95
N GLN A 22 5.94 -4.99 5.48
CA GLN A 22 4.65 -4.37 5.75
C GLN A 22 3.89 -4.33 4.43
N ASP A 23 2.63 -4.77 4.46
CA ASP A 23 1.77 -4.82 3.29
C ASP A 23 1.31 -3.44 2.83
N GLY A 24 1.92 -2.37 3.35
CA GLY A 24 1.55 -1.00 3.06
C GLY A 24 2.67 0.01 3.28
N PHE A 25 2.38 1.23 2.87
CA PHE A 25 3.30 2.37 2.96
C PHE A 25 2.54 3.69 2.96
N GLN A 26 3.26 4.78 3.24
CA GLN A 26 2.75 6.13 3.10
C GLN A 26 3.66 6.98 2.21
N SER A 27 3.08 8.01 1.60
CA SER A 27 3.85 9.03 0.88
C SER A 27 4.67 9.87 1.86
N PRO A 28 5.79 10.49 1.41
CA PRO A 28 6.59 11.37 2.26
C PRO A 28 5.78 12.54 2.86
N SER A 29 4.76 13.02 2.15
CA SER A 29 3.87 14.08 2.64
C SER A 29 2.94 13.64 3.78
N GLY A 30 2.76 12.33 3.98
CA GLY A 30 1.75 11.80 4.91
C GLY A 30 0.31 12.01 4.45
N ASN A 31 0.10 12.28 3.15
CA ASN A 31 -1.23 12.51 2.59
C ASN A 31 -1.82 11.29 1.86
N ILE A 32 -0.97 10.34 1.46
CA ILE A 32 -1.38 9.13 0.74
C ILE A 32 -0.92 7.91 1.51
N PHE A 33 -1.84 7.00 1.77
CA PHE A 33 -1.59 5.73 2.44
C PHE A 33 -2.08 4.61 1.54
N CYS A 34 -1.20 3.65 1.28
CA CYS A 34 -1.50 2.50 0.42
C CYS A 34 -1.26 1.21 1.16
N GLU A 35 -2.08 0.21 0.90
CA GLU A 35 -1.85 -1.14 1.38
C GLU A 35 -2.37 -2.19 0.39
N ALA A 36 -1.83 -3.40 0.49
CA ALA A 36 -2.35 -4.55 -0.21
C ALA A 36 -3.65 -5.02 0.44
N ASP A 37 -4.65 -5.29 -0.40
CA ASP A 37 -5.93 -5.90 -0.03
C ASP A 37 -6.18 -7.09 -0.97
N GLY A 38 -5.80 -8.29 -0.52
CA GLY A 38 -5.78 -9.45 -1.39
C GLY A 38 -4.79 -9.27 -2.55
N ASP A 39 -5.28 -9.32 -3.78
CA ASP A 39 -4.50 -9.08 -5.01
C ASP A 39 -4.60 -7.63 -5.50
N THR A 40 -5.35 -6.77 -4.83
CA THR A 40 -5.46 -5.36 -5.15
C THR A 40 -4.56 -4.50 -4.27
N ILE A 41 -4.25 -3.31 -4.75
CA ILE A 41 -3.66 -2.22 -3.99
C ILE A 41 -4.73 -1.16 -3.81
N ARG A 42 -4.91 -0.73 -2.57
CA ARG A 42 -5.76 0.40 -2.22
C ARG A 42 -4.91 1.56 -1.72
N CYS A 43 -5.17 2.75 -2.23
CA CYS A 43 -4.58 3.99 -1.75
C CYS A 43 -5.66 4.97 -1.32
N ASP A 44 -5.49 5.54 -0.13
CA ASP A 44 -6.37 6.56 0.43
C ASP A 44 -5.67 7.91 0.48
N LEU A 45 -6.42 8.96 0.14
CA LEU A 45 -6.01 10.36 0.32
C LEU A 45 -6.61 10.92 1.61
N VAL A 46 -5.77 11.58 2.41
CA VAL A 46 -6.25 12.31 3.60
C VAL A 46 -6.92 13.62 3.17
N ASN A 47 -6.26 14.37 2.30
CA ASN A 47 -6.76 15.65 1.78
C ASN A 47 -6.67 15.67 0.26
N SER A 48 -7.69 16.19 -0.38
CA SER A 48 -7.72 16.43 -1.83
C SER A 48 -8.55 17.65 -2.18
N SER A 49 -8.17 18.34 -3.25
CA SER A 49 -8.87 19.52 -3.78
C SER A 49 -9.37 19.33 -5.21
N PHE A 50 -9.07 18.20 -5.84
CA PHE A 50 -9.61 17.92 -7.18
C PHE A 50 -11.10 17.57 -7.12
N ALA A 51 -11.79 17.77 -8.25
CA ALA A 51 -13.17 17.34 -8.42
C ALA A 51 -13.27 15.81 -8.40
N LYS A 52 -13.98 15.27 -7.41
CA LYS A 52 -14.17 13.83 -7.27
C LYS A 52 -15.07 13.30 -8.39
N PRO A 53 -14.86 12.04 -8.83
CA PRO A 53 -15.80 11.37 -9.73
C PRO A 53 -17.22 11.38 -9.16
N PRO A 54 -18.26 11.38 -10.02
CA PRO A 54 -19.66 11.39 -9.56
C PRO A 54 -19.95 10.22 -8.61
N ARG A 55 -20.56 10.53 -7.47
CA ARG A 55 -20.95 9.54 -6.47
C ARG A 55 -22.05 8.63 -7.01
N PRO A 56 -21.87 7.29 -6.96
CA PRO A 56 -22.96 6.37 -7.27
C PRO A 56 -24.11 6.49 -6.28
N ARG A 57 -25.34 6.27 -6.76
CA ARG A 57 -26.55 6.36 -5.91
C ARG A 57 -26.57 5.31 -4.79
N ASP A 58 -25.93 4.17 -5.01
CA ASP A 58 -25.83 3.06 -4.06
C ASP A 58 -24.65 3.18 -3.10
N CYS A 59 -23.87 4.25 -3.17
CA CYS A 59 -22.80 4.51 -2.21
C CYS A 59 -23.34 5.27 -0.99
N ASP A 60 -23.48 4.56 0.13
CA ASP A 60 -24.01 5.08 1.39
C ASP A 60 -22.90 5.57 2.35
N THR A 61 -21.65 5.38 2.00
CA THR A 61 -20.49 5.74 2.81
C THR A 61 -19.62 6.78 2.08
N ASP A 62 -18.36 6.95 2.50
CA ASP A 62 -17.49 7.95 1.90
C ASP A 62 -17.10 7.57 0.46
N TRP A 63 -16.95 8.60 -0.35
CA TRP A 63 -16.64 8.46 -1.77
C TRP A 63 -15.54 9.42 -2.22
N GLY A 64 -14.64 8.90 -3.05
CA GLY A 64 -13.66 9.74 -3.76
C GLY A 64 -12.37 10.02 -2.97
N HIS A 65 -12.16 9.33 -1.83
CA HIS A 65 -10.88 9.39 -1.10
C HIS A 65 -10.03 8.12 -1.28
N ALA A 66 -10.61 7.03 -1.76
CA ALA A 66 -9.97 5.74 -1.88
C ALA A 66 -10.04 5.20 -3.32
N TYR A 67 -8.91 4.69 -3.78
CA TYR A 67 -8.71 4.16 -5.13
C TYR A 67 -8.03 2.81 -5.06
N SER A 68 -8.42 1.89 -5.94
CA SER A 68 -7.78 0.58 -6.00
C SER A 68 -7.48 0.14 -7.42
N VAL A 69 -6.51 -0.74 -7.56
CA VAL A 69 -6.19 -1.42 -8.81
C VAL A 69 -5.69 -2.84 -8.52
N GLY A 70 -6.19 -3.79 -9.27
CA GLY A 70 -5.73 -5.19 -9.23
C GLY A 70 -4.68 -5.47 -10.30
N PRO A 71 -4.20 -6.72 -10.41
CA PRO A 71 -3.15 -7.11 -11.35
C PRO A 71 -3.58 -6.99 -12.82
N ARG A 72 -4.88 -6.94 -13.07
CA ARG A 72 -5.50 -6.81 -14.39
C ARG A 72 -6.67 -5.85 -14.36
N GLY A 73 -6.96 -5.22 -15.49
CA GLY A 73 -8.14 -4.39 -15.69
C GLY A 73 -8.03 -2.99 -15.13
N ALA A 74 -9.14 -2.26 -15.16
CA ALA A 74 -9.22 -0.87 -14.76
C ALA A 74 -9.09 -0.67 -13.26
N SER A 75 -8.60 0.50 -12.87
CA SER A 75 -8.68 0.97 -11.49
C SER A 75 -10.13 1.28 -11.08
N SER A 76 -10.38 1.33 -9.78
CA SER A 76 -11.69 1.63 -9.22
C SER A 76 -11.63 2.78 -8.25
N VAL A 77 -12.69 3.57 -8.22
CA VAL A 77 -12.99 4.49 -7.12
C VAL A 77 -13.80 3.72 -6.09
N LEU A 78 -13.40 3.78 -4.82
CA LEU A 78 -14.05 2.98 -3.79
C LEU A 78 -15.13 3.76 -3.04
N CYS A 79 -16.25 3.08 -2.80
CA CYS A 79 -17.22 3.46 -1.79
C CYS A 79 -16.79 2.82 -0.48
N ALA A 80 -16.15 3.58 0.42
CA ALA A 80 -15.53 3.05 1.62
C ALA A 80 -15.72 3.98 2.81
N GLY A 81 -16.30 3.44 3.88
CA GLY A 81 -16.45 4.15 5.15
C GLY A 81 -15.29 3.99 6.10
N ASP A 82 -14.38 3.03 5.81
CA ASP A 82 -13.13 2.83 6.54
C ASP A 82 -11.96 3.54 5.86
N THR A 83 -10.79 3.45 6.47
CA THR A 83 -9.57 4.03 5.92
C THR A 83 -8.38 3.09 6.14
N VAL A 84 -7.41 3.15 5.22
CA VAL A 84 -6.11 2.49 5.36
C VAL A 84 -5.03 3.42 5.92
N VAL A 85 -5.41 4.58 6.42
CA VAL A 85 -4.48 5.52 7.06
C VAL A 85 -3.83 4.83 8.25
N ASN A 86 -2.50 4.68 8.17
CA ASN A 86 -1.67 4.12 9.22
C ASN A 86 -0.39 4.95 9.33
N ARG A 87 -0.34 5.84 10.29
CA ARG A 87 0.78 6.76 10.45
C ARG A 87 2.08 6.08 10.91
N GLY A 88 1.99 4.83 11.35
CA GLY A 88 3.15 3.96 11.60
C GLY A 88 3.66 3.23 10.37
N ALA A 89 3.00 3.35 9.21
CA ALA A 89 3.45 2.74 7.98
C ALA A 89 4.79 3.33 7.52
N ARG A 90 5.62 2.49 6.91
CA ARG A 90 6.89 2.96 6.35
C ARG A 90 6.65 4.03 5.29
N VAL A 91 7.56 4.98 5.20
CA VAL A 91 7.54 6.01 4.16
C VAL A 91 8.18 5.45 2.89
N LEU A 92 7.45 5.49 1.79
CA LEU A 92 8.00 5.21 0.47
C LEU A 92 8.58 6.51 -0.09
N ARG A 93 9.91 6.61 -0.08
CA ARG A 93 10.61 7.82 -0.50
C ARG A 93 10.32 8.17 -1.96
N TYR A 94 10.37 9.44 -2.29
CA TYR A 94 10.31 9.89 -3.68
C TYR A 94 11.39 9.21 -4.52
N GLY A 95 10.99 8.68 -5.68
CA GLY A 95 11.83 7.88 -6.56
C GLY A 95 11.86 6.40 -6.23
N ALA A 96 11.32 5.96 -5.11
CA ALA A 96 11.20 4.56 -4.76
C ALA A 96 9.91 3.94 -5.31
N ARG A 97 9.93 2.62 -5.46
CA ARG A 97 8.77 1.84 -5.88
C ARG A 97 8.47 0.73 -4.89
N TRP A 98 7.23 0.26 -4.93
CA TRP A 98 6.75 -0.87 -4.16
C TRP A 98 5.92 -1.79 -5.06
N ASP A 99 6.20 -3.09 -5.02
CA ASP A 99 5.57 -4.09 -5.87
C ASP A 99 4.75 -5.07 -5.02
N SER A 100 3.57 -5.43 -5.50
CA SER A 100 2.76 -6.50 -4.91
C SER A 100 1.85 -7.12 -5.97
N LYS A 101 2.01 -8.43 -6.20
CA LYS A 101 1.10 -9.26 -7.00
C LYS A 101 0.69 -8.66 -8.36
N GLY A 102 1.65 -8.12 -9.11
CA GLY A 102 1.42 -7.58 -10.43
C GLY A 102 0.99 -6.12 -10.47
N VAL A 103 1.02 -5.43 -9.33
CA VAL A 103 0.83 -3.98 -9.24
C VAL A 103 2.12 -3.34 -8.73
N THR A 104 2.56 -2.27 -9.38
CA THR A 104 3.71 -1.47 -8.95
C THR A 104 3.26 -0.06 -8.64
N CYS A 105 3.62 0.44 -7.46
CA CYS A 105 3.41 1.83 -7.08
C CYS A 105 4.75 2.59 -7.08
N PHE A 106 4.74 3.77 -7.68
CA PHE A 106 5.87 4.69 -7.73
C PHE A 106 5.57 5.92 -6.88
N SER A 107 6.45 6.21 -5.93
CA SER A 107 6.37 7.42 -5.13
C SER A 107 7.09 8.56 -5.86
N GLU A 108 6.35 9.60 -6.21
CA GLU A 108 6.86 10.76 -6.93
C GLU A 108 6.40 12.05 -6.28
N GLN A 109 7.13 13.15 -6.49
CA GLN A 109 6.70 14.46 -5.98
C GLN A 109 5.38 14.91 -6.59
N THR A 110 5.07 14.44 -7.81
CA THR A 110 3.81 14.72 -8.52
C THR A 110 2.64 13.86 -8.04
N GLY A 111 2.89 12.84 -7.24
CA GLY A 111 1.87 11.96 -6.69
C GLY A 111 2.29 10.50 -6.57
N MET A 112 1.35 9.67 -6.15
CA MET A 112 1.51 8.22 -6.09
C MET A 112 0.90 7.62 -7.35
N ARG A 113 1.72 6.90 -8.12
CA ARG A 113 1.29 6.25 -9.34
C ARG A 113 1.34 4.73 -9.16
N CYS A 114 0.20 4.08 -9.25
CA CYS A 114 0.08 2.62 -9.19
C CYS A 114 -0.39 2.09 -10.54
N ILE A 115 0.33 1.12 -11.09
CA ILE A 115 0.09 0.58 -12.42
C ILE A 115 0.15 -0.96 -12.39
N ASN A 116 -0.72 -1.60 -13.15
CA ASN A 116 -0.78 -3.05 -13.28
C ASN A 116 -0.14 -3.57 -14.59
N MET A 117 -0.26 -4.89 -14.79
CA MET A 117 0.31 -5.57 -15.96
C MET A 117 -0.38 -5.19 -17.29
N ASP A 118 -1.58 -4.63 -17.24
CA ASP A 118 -2.31 -4.14 -18.43
C ASP A 118 -1.99 -2.67 -18.71
N GLY A 119 -1.10 -2.03 -17.96
CA GLY A 119 -0.82 -0.60 -18.09
C GLY A 119 -1.96 0.28 -17.58
N ARG A 120 -2.85 -0.26 -16.75
CA ARG A 120 -3.99 0.43 -16.14
C ARG A 120 -3.67 0.78 -14.70
N GLY A 121 -4.26 1.83 -14.19
CA GLY A 121 -4.07 2.23 -12.80
C GLY A 121 -4.53 3.64 -12.50
N PHE A 122 -3.83 4.28 -11.57
CA PHE A 122 -4.12 5.65 -11.18
C PHE A 122 -2.84 6.39 -10.77
N GLU A 123 -2.90 7.71 -10.89
CA GLU A 123 -1.97 8.64 -10.27
C GLU A 123 -2.77 9.63 -9.45
N ILE A 124 -2.47 9.70 -8.15
CA ILE A 124 -3.19 10.55 -7.20
C ILE A 124 -2.23 11.46 -6.46
N SER A 125 -2.68 12.69 -6.29
CA SER A 125 -2.04 13.68 -5.41
C SER A 125 -3.13 14.50 -4.74
N ARG A 126 -2.75 15.42 -3.87
CA ARG A 126 -3.69 16.34 -3.26
C ARG A 126 -4.54 17.10 -4.30
N THR A 127 -3.96 17.46 -5.43
CA THR A 127 -4.56 18.36 -6.44
C THR A 127 -5.01 17.65 -7.70
N ARG A 128 -4.67 16.37 -7.87
CA ARG A 128 -4.91 15.69 -9.13
C ARG A 128 -5.29 14.22 -8.96
N LEU A 129 -6.26 13.81 -9.76
CA LEU A 129 -6.60 12.42 -10.00
C LEU A 129 -6.50 12.14 -11.49
N ASN A 130 -5.71 11.15 -11.86
CA ASN A 130 -5.64 10.61 -13.21
C ASN A 130 -5.81 9.10 -13.15
N ARG A 131 -6.88 8.59 -13.71
CA ARG A 131 -7.12 7.15 -13.92
C ARG A 131 -6.91 6.84 -15.39
N PHE A 132 -6.10 5.83 -15.64
CA PHE A 132 -5.68 5.47 -17.00
C PHE A 132 -5.79 3.97 -17.27
#